data_3a097180c98a030f5b411fcf750c40b0
#
_entry.id   3a097180c98a030f5b411fcf750c40b0
#
_cell.length_a   1.000
_cell.length_b   1.000
_cell.length_c   1.000
_cell.angle_alpha   90.00
_cell.angle_beta   90.00
_cell.angle_gamma   90.00
#
_symmetry.space_group_name_H-M   'P 1'
#
loop_
_entity.id
_entity.type
_entity.pdbx_description
1 polymer ?
#
loop_
_entity_poly.entity_id
_entity_poly.type
_entity_poly.pdbx_seq_one_letter_code
_entity_poly.pdbx_strand_id
1 'polypeptide(L)'
;MKMPKDNFEMIPLLPIHTDDLVTMADETGFFKEHEVQALREVLDDYHAENHVYDHKAYLLHDKDQKLGFVYYAPAPMTEGTWQLWWIVVQNDLQGKGLGGRMLKQVEKHALELGGRVLFIETSSQEKYDPTRQFYLKYGYLLEARMRGFYAAGDDMMVYRKSLVPE
;
A
#
# COMPACT_ATOMS: atom_id res chain seq x y z
N MET A 1 -1.37 9.93 22.88
CA MET A 1 -2.62 10.28 22.17
C MET A 1 -3.59 9.10 22.27
N LYS A 2 -4.79 9.32 22.80
CA LYS A 2 -5.82 8.27 22.80
C LYS A 2 -6.21 7.97 21.35
N MET A 3 -6.21 6.68 20.97
CA MET A 3 -6.82 6.26 19.72
C MET A 3 -8.25 6.78 19.66
N PRO A 4 -8.63 7.45 18.57
CA PRO A 4 -10.03 7.82 18.38
C PRO A 4 -10.87 6.55 18.36
N LYS A 5 -12.02 6.56 19.00
CA LYS A 5 -12.96 5.44 18.95
C LYS A 5 -13.50 5.30 17.53
N ASP A 6 -13.15 4.22 16.87
CA ASP A 6 -13.82 3.54 15.74
C ASP A 6 -14.52 4.36 14.61
N ASN A 7 -14.20 5.63 14.41
CA ASN A 7 -14.74 6.45 13.32
C ASN A 7 -13.76 6.61 12.14
N PHE A 8 -13.00 5.55 11.84
CA PHE A 8 -12.11 5.57 10.69
C PHE A 8 -12.89 5.29 9.40
N GLU A 9 -12.74 6.17 8.43
CA GLU A 9 -13.31 6.00 7.10
C GLU A 9 -12.20 5.92 6.05
N MET A 10 -12.42 5.04 5.07
CA MET A 10 -11.62 5.00 3.85
C MET A 10 -12.37 5.78 2.78
N ILE A 11 -11.82 6.91 2.34
CA ILE A 11 -12.39 7.75 1.30
C ILE A 11 -11.52 7.75 0.04
N PRO A 12 -12.12 7.86 -1.16
CA PRO A 12 -11.34 7.99 -2.38
C PRO A 12 -10.41 9.20 -2.32
N LEU A 13 -9.20 9.05 -2.85
CA LEU A 13 -8.25 10.16 -2.95
C LEU A 13 -8.74 11.21 -3.96
N LEU A 14 -8.55 12.46 -3.59
CA LEU A 14 -8.76 13.62 -4.45
C LEU A 14 -7.42 14.31 -4.73
N PRO A 15 -7.31 15.07 -5.84
CA PRO A 15 -6.06 15.79 -6.16
C PRO A 15 -5.54 16.68 -5.05
N ILE A 16 -6.42 17.27 -4.26
CA ILE A 16 -6.07 18.11 -3.10
C ILE A 16 -5.28 17.37 -2.00
N HIS A 17 -5.36 16.05 -1.96
CA HIS A 17 -4.68 15.24 -0.95
C HIS A 17 -3.20 14.95 -1.30
N THR A 18 -2.79 15.10 -2.55
CA THR A 18 -1.49 14.62 -3.04
C THR A 18 -0.31 15.17 -2.22
N ASP A 19 -0.25 16.46 -1.99
CA ASP A 19 0.87 17.08 -1.24
C ASP A 19 0.97 16.54 0.19
N ASP A 20 -0.15 16.39 0.87
CA ASP A 20 -0.19 15.86 2.23
C ASP A 20 0.27 14.40 2.29
N LEU A 21 -0.08 13.59 1.30
CA LEU A 21 0.30 12.17 1.27
C LEU A 21 1.77 11.98 0.92
N VAL A 22 2.31 12.78 0.02
CA VAL A 22 3.75 12.79 -0.29
C VAL A 22 4.55 13.19 0.94
N THR A 23 4.11 14.23 1.66
CA THR A 23 4.71 14.65 2.94
C THR A 23 4.62 13.54 3.98
N MET A 24 3.47 12.87 4.11
CA MET A 24 3.28 11.76 5.04
C MET A 24 4.27 10.62 4.77
N ALA A 25 4.48 10.25 3.52
CA ALA A 25 5.44 9.21 3.14
C ALA A 25 6.88 9.62 3.44
N ASP A 26 7.25 10.85 3.12
CA ASP A 26 8.60 11.39 3.39
C ASP A 26 8.91 11.42 4.90
N GLU A 27 7.97 11.83 5.71
CA GLU A 27 8.11 11.91 7.17
C GLU A 27 8.30 10.54 7.86
N THR A 28 7.95 9.43 7.21
CA THR A 28 8.24 8.10 7.75
C THR A 28 9.74 7.79 7.81
N GLY A 29 10.55 8.45 6.98
CA GLY A 29 11.98 8.20 6.86
C GLY A 29 12.34 6.86 6.18
N PHE A 30 11.36 6.08 5.75
CA PHE A 30 11.58 4.79 5.08
C PHE A 30 11.99 4.92 3.62
N PHE A 31 11.45 5.92 2.93
CA PHE A 31 11.59 6.08 1.49
C PHE A 31 12.74 7.02 1.14
N LYS A 32 13.50 6.65 0.11
CA LYS A 32 14.52 7.52 -0.47
C LYS A 32 13.85 8.65 -1.25
N GLU A 33 14.58 9.73 -1.51
CA GLU A 33 14.07 10.90 -2.23
C GLU A 33 13.43 10.52 -3.57
N HIS A 34 14.08 9.65 -4.37
CA HIS A 34 13.53 9.22 -5.65
C HIS A 34 12.28 8.34 -5.52
N GLU A 35 12.11 7.62 -4.40
CA GLU A 35 10.90 6.84 -4.11
C GLU A 35 9.73 7.76 -3.74
N VAL A 36 9.99 8.82 -2.97
CA VAL A 36 8.98 9.85 -2.65
C VAL A 36 8.57 10.60 -3.92
N GLN A 37 9.52 10.90 -4.81
CA GLN A 37 9.23 11.48 -6.12
C GLN A 37 8.39 10.53 -6.98
N ALA A 38 8.70 9.25 -7.00
CA ALA A 38 7.91 8.23 -7.71
C ALA A 38 6.48 8.15 -7.19
N LEU A 39 6.27 8.28 -5.86
CA LEU A 39 4.93 8.34 -5.29
C LEU A 39 4.13 9.53 -5.83
N ARG A 40 4.74 10.71 -5.90
CA ARG A 40 4.09 11.89 -6.47
C ARG A 40 3.64 11.63 -7.90
N GLU A 41 4.52 11.08 -8.72
CA GLU A 41 4.20 10.74 -10.12
C GLU A 41 3.04 9.74 -10.21
N VAL A 42 3.05 8.70 -9.38
CA VAL A 42 1.95 7.71 -9.31
C VAL A 42 0.62 8.37 -8.97
N LEU A 43 0.60 9.30 -8.00
CA LEU A 43 -0.64 9.99 -7.60
C LEU A 43 -1.11 10.98 -8.67
N ASP A 44 -0.20 11.70 -9.30
CA ASP A 44 -0.53 12.62 -10.40
C ASP A 44 -1.10 11.84 -11.60
N ASP A 45 -0.49 10.73 -11.98
CA ASP A 45 -0.97 9.85 -13.05
C ASP A 45 -2.33 9.21 -12.70
N TYR A 46 -2.54 8.87 -11.42
CA TYR A 46 -3.82 8.36 -10.95
C TYR A 46 -4.95 9.37 -11.20
N HIS A 47 -4.75 10.61 -10.82
CA HIS A 47 -5.75 11.66 -11.00
C HIS A 47 -5.94 12.07 -12.46
N ALA A 48 -4.85 12.03 -13.26
CA ALA A 48 -4.92 12.34 -14.68
C ALA A 48 -5.66 11.25 -15.47
N GLU A 49 -5.33 9.98 -15.27
CA GLU A 49 -5.74 8.91 -16.15
C GLU A 49 -5.99 7.56 -15.48
N ASN A 50 -5.10 7.11 -14.57
CA ASN A 50 -5.10 5.73 -14.10
C ASN A 50 -6.33 5.32 -13.29
N HIS A 51 -7.07 6.26 -12.69
CA HIS A 51 -8.35 5.98 -12.04
C HIS A 51 -9.39 5.40 -13.03
N VAL A 52 -9.28 5.68 -14.31
CA VAL A 52 -10.13 5.13 -15.36
C VAL A 52 -9.77 3.68 -15.69
N TYR A 53 -8.52 3.28 -15.44
CA TYR A 53 -8.01 1.92 -15.66
C TYR A 53 -8.08 1.06 -14.39
N ASP A 54 -9.06 1.30 -13.54
CA ASP A 54 -9.34 0.56 -12.30
C ASP A 54 -8.26 0.64 -11.22
N HIS A 55 -7.30 1.54 -11.32
CA HIS A 55 -6.43 1.86 -10.20
C HIS A 55 -7.25 2.44 -9.05
N LYS A 56 -6.90 2.09 -7.83
CA LYS A 56 -7.61 2.49 -6.61
C LYS A 56 -6.66 3.18 -5.64
N ALA A 57 -7.09 4.31 -5.12
CA ALA A 57 -6.35 5.06 -4.13
C ALA A 57 -7.31 5.60 -3.06
N TYR A 58 -7.03 5.28 -1.80
CA TYR A 58 -7.90 5.62 -0.67
C TYR A 58 -7.10 6.22 0.49
N LEU A 59 -7.71 7.17 1.14
CA LEU A 59 -7.23 7.81 2.35
C LEU A 59 -7.99 7.24 3.56
N LEU A 60 -7.26 6.78 4.57
CA LEU A 60 -7.81 6.50 5.89
C LEU A 60 -7.79 7.79 6.70
N HIS A 61 -8.96 8.22 7.17
CA HIS A 61 -9.06 9.43 7.97
C HIS A 61 -9.99 9.25 9.18
N ASP A 62 -9.82 10.12 10.17
CA ASP A 62 -10.74 10.32 11.28
C ASP A 62 -11.03 11.81 11.36
N LYS A 63 -12.27 12.22 11.09
CA LYS A 63 -12.67 13.63 10.97
C LYS A 63 -11.73 14.40 10.03
N ASP A 64 -10.94 15.31 10.59
CA ASP A 64 -10.02 16.16 9.83
C ASP A 64 -8.58 15.61 9.77
N GLN A 65 -8.33 14.46 10.44
CA GLN A 65 -6.99 13.90 10.53
C GLN A 65 -6.77 12.81 9.48
N LYS A 66 -5.73 12.96 8.67
CA LYS A 66 -5.27 11.95 7.72
C LYS A 66 -4.36 10.95 8.45
N LEU A 67 -4.72 9.69 8.42
CA LEU A 67 -4.05 8.64 9.21
C LEU A 67 -3.14 7.75 8.37
N GLY A 68 -3.47 7.58 7.11
CA GLY A 68 -2.71 6.73 6.20
C GLY A 68 -3.39 6.65 4.84
N PHE A 69 -2.74 5.99 3.89
CA PHE A 69 -3.30 5.79 2.55
C PHE A 69 -2.83 4.48 1.94
N VAL A 70 -3.57 4.05 0.93
CA VAL A 70 -3.26 2.88 0.10
C VAL A 70 -3.41 3.21 -1.37
N TYR A 71 -2.59 2.55 -2.20
CA TYR A 71 -2.72 2.55 -3.65
C TYR A 71 -2.58 1.12 -4.17
N TYR A 72 -3.55 0.65 -4.91
CA TYR A 72 -3.56 -0.70 -5.47
C TYR A 72 -4.24 -0.73 -6.83
N ALA A 73 -3.87 -1.72 -7.64
CA ALA A 73 -4.32 -1.79 -9.02
C ALA A 73 -4.43 -3.25 -9.51
N PRO A 74 -5.32 -3.53 -10.49
CA PRO A 74 -5.30 -4.81 -11.16
C PRO A 74 -4.03 -4.91 -12.03
N ALA A 75 -3.42 -6.09 -12.05
CA ALA A 75 -2.28 -6.35 -12.93
C ALA A 75 -2.78 -6.50 -14.38
N PRO A 76 -2.18 -5.79 -15.34
CA PRO A 76 -2.57 -5.91 -16.75
C PRO A 76 -2.45 -7.35 -17.28
N MET A 77 -3.32 -7.72 -18.20
CA MET A 77 -3.33 -9.03 -18.86
C MET A 77 -3.49 -10.23 -17.91
N THR A 78 -4.07 -10.02 -16.75
CA THR A 78 -4.37 -11.09 -15.79
C THR A 78 -5.86 -11.22 -15.53
N GLU A 79 -6.24 -12.38 -15.01
CA GLU A 79 -7.60 -12.63 -14.53
C GLU A 79 -7.60 -12.59 -13.00
N GLY A 80 -8.02 -11.45 -12.43
CA GLY A 80 -8.21 -11.28 -11.00
C GLY A 80 -6.93 -11.17 -10.18
N THR A 81 -5.80 -10.80 -10.77
CA THR A 81 -4.57 -10.49 -10.03
C THR A 81 -4.54 -9.02 -9.70
N TRP A 82 -4.37 -8.71 -8.41
CA TRP A 82 -4.22 -7.36 -7.90
C TRP A 82 -2.84 -7.15 -7.28
N GLN A 83 -2.36 -5.92 -7.29
CA GLN A 83 -1.08 -5.53 -6.70
C GLN A 83 -1.29 -4.35 -5.75
N LEU A 84 -0.77 -4.46 -4.55
CA LEU A 84 -0.68 -3.34 -3.62
C LEU A 84 0.64 -2.60 -3.89
N TRP A 85 0.55 -1.35 -4.33
CA TRP A 85 1.71 -0.54 -4.68
C TRP A 85 2.21 0.28 -3.49
N TRP A 86 1.28 0.89 -2.74
CA TRP A 86 1.61 1.73 -1.59
C TRP A 86 0.67 1.46 -0.43
N ILE A 87 1.25 1.35 0.75
CA ILE A 87 0.56 1.37 2.03
C ILE A 87 1.40 2.16 3.00
N VAL A 88 0.87 3.27 3.48
CA VAL A 88 1.59 4.20 4.36
C VAL A 88 0.69 4.57 5.53
N VAL A 89 1.23 4.50 6.74
CA VAL A 89 0.62 4.99 7.98
C VAL A 89 1.42 6.19 8.45
N GLN A 90 0.73 7.24 8.88
CA GLN A 90 1.36 8.41 9.49
C GLN A 90 2.36 7.98 10.58
N ASN A 91 3.53 8.61 10.62
CA ASN A 91 4.66 8.16 11.44
C ASN A 91 4.29 7.96 12.92
N ASP A 92 3.59 8.92 13.52
CA ASP A 92 3.19 8.89 14.94
C ASP A 92 2.14 7.82 15.27
N LEU A 93 1.52 7.24 14.25
CA LEU A 93 0.42 6.27 14.38
C LEU A 93 0.82 4.85 13.99
N GLN A 94 2.09 4.61 13.67
CA GLN A 94 2.59 3.26 13.37
C GLN A 94 2.54 2.35 14.60
N GLY A 95 2.42 1.04 14.38
CA GLY A 95 2.34 0.05 15.44
C GLY A 95 0.99 -0.02 16.18
N LYS A 96 -0.06 0.64 15.69
CA LYS A 96 -1.40 0.69 16.30
C LYS A 96 -2.47 -0.09 15.53
N GLY A 97 -2.06 -0.91 14.56
CA GLY A 97 -2.97 -1.75 13.79
C GLY A 97 -3.65 -1.07 12.59
N LEU A 98 -3.33 0.19 12.28
CA LEU A 98 -3.95 0.92 11.16
C LEU A 98 -3.56 0.33 9.80
N GLY A 99 -2.30 -0.07 9.64
CA GLY A 99 -1.83 -0.73 8.42
C GLY A 99 -2.59 -2.02 8.13
N GLY A 100 -2.79 -2.85 9.14
CA GLY A 100 -3.58 -4.09 9.01
C GLY A 100 -5.05 -3.83 8.68
N ARG A 101 -5.61 -2.78 9.22
CA ARG A 101 -6.98 -2.35 8.91
C ARG A 101 -7.12 -1.93 7.46
N MET A 102 -6.18 -1.12 6.95
CA MET A 102 -6.15 -0.73 5.55
C MET A 102 -5.93 -1.94 4.63
N LEU A 103 -5.01 -2.83 4.98
CA LEU A 103 -4.72 -4.03 4.20
C LEU A 103 -5.96 -4.93 4.06
N LYS A 104 -6.69 -5.17 5.14
CA LYS A 104 -7.95 -5.93 5.11
C LYS A 104 -9.01 -5.28 4.23
N GLN A 105 -9.08 -3.95 4.23
CA GLN A 105 -10.01 -3.23 3.37
C GLN A 105 -9.63 -3.35 1.90
N VAL A 106 -8.34 -3.30 1.57
CA VAL A 106 -7.83 -3.55 0.22
C VAL A 106 -8.20 -4.96 -0.25
N GLU A 107 -7.96 -5.98 0.59
CA GLU A 107 -8.29 -7.38 0.28
C GLU A 107 -9.79 -7.56 0.01
N LYS A 108 -10.63 -7.00 0.88
CA LYS A 108 -12.09 -7.04 0.73
C LYS A 108 -12.53 -6.40 -0.57
N HIS A 109 -12.05 -5.18 -0.86
CA HIS A 109 -12.44 -4.44 -2.05
C HIS A 109 -11.95 -5.11 -3.33
N ALA A 110 -10.70 -5.60 -3.35
CA ALA A 110 -10.19 -6.36 -4.50
C ALA A 110 -11.03 -7.62 -4.75
N LEU A 111 -11.41 -8.34 -3.70
CA LEU A 111 -12.30 -9.51 -3.82
C LEU A 111 -13.68 -9.13 -4.39
N GLU A 112 -14.29 -8.06 -3.93
CA GLU A 112 -15.58 -7.55 -4.42
C GLU A 112 -15.51 -7.18 -5.91
N LEU A 113 -14.34 -6.77 -6.39
CA LEU A 113 -14.07 -6.45 -7.80
C LEU A 113 -13.61 -7.66 -8.63
N GLY A 114 -13.75 -8.88 -8.10
CA GLY A 114 -13.38 -10.11 -8.80
C GLY A 114 -11.94 -10.54 -8.64
N GLY A 115 -11.21 -9.93 -7.70
CA GLY A 115 -9.82 -10.28 -7.39
C GLY A 115 -9.70 -11.68 -6.79
N ARG A 116 -8.74 -12.47 -7.26
CA ARG A 116 -8.44 -13.81 -6.75
C ARG A 116 -7.22 -13.83 -5.85
N VAL A 117 -6.26 -12.96 -6.13
CA VAL A 117 -4.95 -12.96 -5.50
C VAL A 117 -4.38 -11.55 -5.41
N LEU A 118 -3.72 -11.25 -4.30
CA LEU A 118 -3.04 -9.98 -4.06
C LEU A 118 -1.54 -10.22 -3.92
N PHE A 119 -0.76 -9.48 -4.69
CA PHE A 119 0.71 -9.46 -4.62
C PHE A 119 1.21 -8.15 -4.03
N ILE A 120 2.29 -8.24 -3.27
CA ILE A 120 2.98 -7.11 -2.67
C ILE A 120 4.48 -7.29 -2.85
N GLU A 121 5.15 -6.26 -3.34
CA GLU A 121 6.59 -6.25 -3.56
C GLU A 121 7.27 -5.35 -2.52
N THR A 122 8.40 -5.77 -1.98
CA THR A 122 9.20 -4.98 -1.05
C THR A 122 10.67 -5.33 -1.14
N SER A 123 11.53 -4.46 -0.60
CA SER A 123 12.98 -4.62 -0.55
C SER A 123 13.41 -5.72 0.41
N SER A 124 14.56 -6.35 0.12
CA SER A 124 15.23 -7.29 1.00
C SER A 124 16.11 -6.63 2.07
N GLN A 125 16.29 -5.31 2.02
CA GLN A 125 17.12 -4.59 2.98
C GLN A 125 16.60 -4.71 4.41
N GLU A 126 17.52 -4.67 5.39
CA GLU A 126 17.22 -4.87 6.81
C GLU A 126 16.16 -3.89 7.34
N LYS A 127 16.21 -2.62 6.91
CA LYS A 127 15.22 -1.62 7.32
C LYS A 127 13.76 -1.99 6.98
N TYR A 128 13.55 -2.88 5.99
CA TYR A 128 12.23 -3.37 5.60
C TYR A 128 11.84 -4.67 6.31
N ASP A 129 12.65 -5.19 7.23
CA ASP A 129 12.30 -6.41 7.97
C ASP A 129 10.96 -6.28 8.73
N PRO A 130 10.67 -5.18 9.44
CA PRO A 130 9.35 -4.99 10.05
C PRO A 130 8.20 -5.02 9.03
N THR A 131 8.40 -4.48 7.83
CA THR A 131 7.42 -4.50 6.74
C THR A 131 7.16 -5.93 6.26
N ARG A 132 8.21 -6.72 6.05
CA ARG A 132 8.08 -8.13 5.67
C ARG A 132 7.36 -8.94 6.75
N GLN A 133 7.70 -8.75 8.02
CA GLN A 133 7.01 -9.40 9.15
C GLN A 133 5.53 -9.01 9.23
N PHE A 134 5.21 -7.77 8.93
CA PHE A 134 3.83 -7.29 8.84
C PHE A 134 3.02 -8.08 7.80
N TYR A 135 3.56 -8.30 6.60
CA TYR A 135 2.87 -9.08 5.58
C TYR A 135 2.70 -10.55 5.97
N LEU A 136 3.73 -11.17 6.54
CA LEU A 136 3.65 -12.54 7.05
C LEU A 136 2.57 -12.67 8.14
N LYS A 137 2.48 -11.71 9.06
CA LYS A 137 1.46 -11.67 10.12
C LYS A 137 0.04 -11.66 9.55
N TYR A 138 -0.18 -10.99 8.42
CA TYR A 138 -1.49 -10.91 7.78
C TYR A 138 -1.75 -12.03 6.76
N GLY A 139 -0.95 -13.07 6.77
CA GLY A 139 -1.18 -14.30 6.00
C GLY A 139 -0.61 -14.30 4.59
N TYR A 140 0.25 -13.34 4.27
CA TYR A 140 1.01 -13.36 3.02
C TYR A 140 2.17 -14.34 3.13
N LEU A 141 2.48 -15.02 2.03
CA LEU A 141 3.61 -15.93 1.93
C LEU A 141 4.64 -15.37 0.94
N LEU A 142 5.91 -15.62 1.21
CA LEU A 142 6.97 -15.29 0.25
C LEU A 142 6.83 -16.18 -0.98
N GLU A 143 6.50 -15.60 -2.11
CA GLU A 143 6.31 -16.30 -3.38
C GLU A 143 7.58 -16.33 -4.21
N ALA A 144 8.31 -15.22 -4.25
CA ALA A 144 9.51 -15.09 -5.06
C ALA A 144 10.51 -14.09 -4.48
N ARG A 145 11.77 -14.31 -4.85
CA ARG A 145 12.87 -13.39 -4.59
C ARG A 145 13.59 -13.12 -5.90
N MET A 146 13.65 -11.86 -6.30
CA MET A 146 14.35 -11.44 -7.50
C MET A 146 15.64 -10.71 -7.12
N ARG A 147 16.77 -11.39 -7.30
CA ARG A 147 18.07 -10.91 -6.83
C ARG A 147 18.52 -9.65 -7.58
N GLY A 148 18.96 -8.65 -6.81
CA GLY A 148 19.49 -7.40 -7.34
C GLY A 148 18.50 -6.56 -8.13
N PHE A 149 17.21 -6.75 -7.91
CA PHE A 149 16.16 -6.07 -8.70
C PHE A 149 16.19 -4.55 -8.51
N TYR A 150 16.28 -4.08 -7.27
CA TYR A 150 16.31 -2.64 -6.99
C TYR A 150 17.71 -2.04 -7.10
N ALA A 151 18.71 -2.78 -6.65
CA ALA A 151 20.12 -2.40 -6.71
C ALA A 151 21.00 -3.62 -6.39
N ALA A 152 22.31 -3.49 -6.55
CA ALA A 152 23.24 -4.53 -6.09
C ALA A 152 23.05 -4.76 -4.58
N GLY A 153 22.70 -5.99 -4.20
CA GLY A 153 22.43 -6.35 -2.80
C GLY A 153 21.06 -5.97 -2.28
N ASP A 154 20.18 -5.44 -3.13
CA ASP A 154 18.80 -5.12 -2.78
C ASP A 154 17.84 -5.88 -3.71
N ASP A 155 17.32 -6.98 -3.19
CA ASP A 155 16.44 -7.89 -3.91
C ASP A 155 14.97 -7.48 -3.77
N MET A 156 14.16 -7.79 -4.77
CA MET A 156 12.72 -7.68 -4.64
C MET A 156 12.15 -8.96 -4.02
N MET A 157 11.46 -8.79 -2.91
CA MET A 157 10.73 -9.84 -2.21
C MET A 157 9.26 -9.73 -2.59
N VAL A 158 8.70 -10.78 -3.21
CA VAL A 158 7.30 -10.81 -3.65
C VAL A 158 6.48 -11.64 -2.70
N TYR A 159 5.49 -11.03 -2.08
CA TYR A 159 4.54 -11.68 -1.17
C TYR A 159 3.20 -11.88 -1.88
N ARG A 160 2.54 -12.99 -1.57
CA ARG A 160 1.28 -13.41 -2.19
C ARG A 160 0.27 -13.83 -1.14
N LYS A 161 -0.99 -13.46 -1.36
CA LYS A 161 -2.13 -13.98 -0.59
C LYS A 161 -3.29 -14.30 -1.53
N SER A 162 -3.83 -15.51 -1.43
CA SER A 162 -5.08 -15.87 -2.08
C SER A 162 -6.25 -15.15 -1.41
N LEU A 163 -7.13 -14.55 -2.19
CA LEU A 163 -8.34 -13.88 -1.71
C LEU A 163 -9.57 -14.80 -1.76
N VAL A 164 -9.43 -15.93 -2.44
CA VAL A 164 -10.46 -16.97 -2.58
C VAL A 164 -9.89 -18.30 -2.12
N PRO A 165 -10.72 -19.28 -1.73
CA PRO A 165 -10.27 -20.63 -1.45
C PRO A 165 -9.56 -21.23 -2.68
N GLU A 166 -8.39 -21.84 -2.45
CA GLU A 166 -7.63 -22.59 -3.48
C GLU A 166 -7.96 -24.07 -3.46
#